data_f634068c7af819bfb8998a9ca9b639ff
#
_entry.id   f634068c7af819bfb8998a9ca9b639ff
#
_cell.length_a   1.000
_cell.length_b   1.000
_cell.length_c   1.000
_cell.angle_alpha   90.00
_cell.angle_beta   90.00
_cell.angle_gamma   90.00
#
_symmetry.space_group_name_H-M   'P 1'
#
loop_
_entity.id
_entity.type
_entity.pdbx_description
1 polymer ?
#
loop_
_entity_poly.entity_id
_entity_poly.type
_entity_poly.pdbx_seq_one_letter_code
_entity_poly.pdbx_strand_id
1 'polypeptide(L)'
;ASAFGMAPAKRCEPAARDHPGYRPYHGDGAGRERYLLPAVRGEKRELFALTEPDAGSDVMGMKTNARQDGEDWVLNGSKHFISGPCMPDFAIVFAATGVDETPRGPRKRVTAFLVDVGMAGFDCREGTRCVSYRGYKTFELHFDNVRLGPEKILGEEGRGLELSGKWLGMGRIWVGATCCGKAERILNMATDWAATRKQFGKPIGTFQATGFRLADGAINLRAADLLVNDAVARAEKGVMSDADAAMVKVFCAEMLGKIADDAVQIFGGMGLMEEMPIQRFWRDSRLERIWDGTSEIQRHIITRSILRPLGA
;
A
#
# COMPACT_ATOMS: atom_id res chain seq x y z
N ALA A 1 -1.54 -29.90 3.81
CA ALA A 1 -1.41 -29.80 2.37
C ALA A 1 -2.60 -28.99 1.87
N SER A 2 -2.40 -27.82 1.21
CA SER A 2 -3.50 -27.04 0.65
C SER A 2 -4.19 -27.84 -0.45
N ALA A 3 -5.51 -27.74 -0.57
CA ALA A 3 -6.29 -28.44 -1.60
C ALA A 3 -5.86 -28.09 -3.04
N PHE A 4 -5.03 -27.06 -3.20
CA PHE A 4 -4.57 -26.54 -4.50
C PHE A 4 -3.09 -26.86 -4.81
N GLY A 5 -2.42 -27.73 -4.03
CA GLY A 5 -1.05 -28.17 -4.34
C GLY A 5 0.00 -27.07 -4.36
N MET A 6 -0.28 -25.91 -3.78
CA MET A 6 0.69 -24.83 -3.64
C MET A 6 1.70 -25.20 -2.56
N ALA A 7 2.99 -25.14 -2.89
CA ALA A 7 4.03 -25.31 -1.91
C ALA A 7 3.83 -24.27 -0.79
N PRO A 8 4.01 -24.67 0.50
CA PRO A 8 3.92 -23.70 1.58
C PRO A 8 4.86 -22.56 1.29
N ALA A 9 4.33 -21.31 1.35
CA ALA A 9 5.15 -20.12 1.22
C ALA A 9 6.35 -20.28 2.16
N LYS A 10 7.57 -20.31 1.59
CA LYS A 10 8.79 -20.30 2.40
C LYS A 10 8.63 -19.10 3.32
N ARG A 11 8.74 -19.31 4.63
CA ARG A 11 8.81 -18.21 5.60
C ARG A 11 9.88 -17.27 5.05
N CYS A 12 9.48 -16.08 4.64
CA CYS A 12 10.43 -15.02 4.37
C CYS A 12 11.10 -14.77 5.72
N GLU A 13 12.29 -15.32 5.92
CA GLU A 13 13.18 -14.76 6.93
C GLU A 13 13.40 -13.31 6.55
N PRO A 14 13.36 -12.38 7.51
CA PRO A 14 13.59 -10.98 7.20
C PRO A 14 15.02 -10.83 6.69
N ALA A 15 15.19 -10.87 5.39
CA ALA A 15 16.37 -10.33 4.71
C ALA A 15 16.33 -8.80 4.85
N ALA A 16 16.28 -8.35 6.13
CA ALA A 16 16.12 -6.94 6.48
C ALA A 16 17.37 -6.10 6.14
N ARG A 17 18.46 -6.73 5.65
CA ARG A 17 19.72 -6.03 5.41
C ARG A 17 19.83 -5.39 4.04
N ASP A 18 19.05 -5.85 3.03
CA ASP A 18 19.16 -5.38 1.65
C ASP A 18 17.79 -5.15 0.95
N HIS A 19 16.71 -4.98 1.72
CA HIS A 19 15.39 -4.75 1.12
C HIS A 19 15.42 -3.42 0.33
N PRO A 20 15.09 -3.42 -1.00
CA PRO A 20 15.12 -2.20 -1.82
C PRO A 20 14.25 -1.06 -1.29
N GLY A 21 13.20 -1.37 -0.52
CA GLY A 21 12.32 -0.39 0.13
C GLY A 21 12.99 0.35 1.29
N TYR A 22 14.09 -0.16 1.85
CA TYR A 22 14.85 0.52 2.92
C TYR A 22 16.09 1.27 2.40
N ARG A 23 16.44 1.14 1.10
CA ARG A 23 17.54 1.90 0.49
C ARG A 23 17.36 3.43 0.48
N PRO A 24 16.16 4.02 0.57
CA PRO A 24 16.03 5.48 0.64
C PRO A 24 16.63 6.11 1.89
N TYR A 25 16.90 5.34 2.94
CA TYR A 25 17.56 5.82 4.17
C TYR A 25 19.09 5.95 4.03
N HIS A 26 19.64 6.12 2.83
CA HIS A 26 21.01 6.56 2.60
C HIS A 26 21.16 8.06 2.91
N GLY A 27 20.70 8.48 4.10
CA GLY A 27 21.14 9.70 4.74
C GLY A 27 22.54 9.50 5.30
N ASP A 28 23.13 10.58 5.77
CA ASP A 28 24.35 10.55 6.57
C ASP A 28 24.24 9.51 7.71
N GLY A 29 25.37 9.13 8.29
CA GLY A 29 25.40 8.12 9.36
C GLY A 29 24.43 8.43 10.50
N ALA A 30 24.15 9.71 10.80
CA ALA A 30 23.27 10.17 11.86
C ALA A 30 21.78 9.82 11.57
N GLY A 31 21.29 10.03 10.38
CA GLY A 31 19.92 9.66 9.97
C GLY A 31 19.70 8.17 10.04
N ARG A 32 20.70 7.37 9.64
CA ARG A 32 20.67 5.92 9.74
C ARG A 32 20.55 5.43 11.18
N GLU A 33 21.38 5.93 12.08
CA GLU A 33 21.39 5.54 13.50
C GLU A 33 20.11 6.01 14.23
N ARG A 34 19.61 7.19 13.90
CA ARG A 34 18.47 7.79 14.58
C ARG A 34 17.12 7.22 14.15
N TYR A 35 16.95 6.87 12.87
CA TYR A 35 15.67 6.49 12.29
C TYR A 35 15.67 5.06 11.72
N LEU A 36 16.59 4.73 10.80
CA LEU A 36 16.55 3.48 10.10
C LEU A 36 16.78 2.27 11.01
N LEU A 37 17.88 2.24 11.75
CA LEU A 37 18.19 1.08 12.58
C LEU A 37 17.16 0.83 13.68
N PRO A 38 16.67 1.85 14.41
CA PRO A 38 15.58 1.66 15.36
C PRO A 38 14.28 1.21 14.71
N ALA A 39 13.93 1.71 13.51
CA ALA A 39 12.74 1.26 12.79
C ALA A 39 12.84 -0.21 12.37
N VAL A 40 13.99 -0.64 11.81
CA VAL A 40 14.25 -2.05 11.44
C VAL A 40 14.21 -2.98 12.64
N ARG A 41 14.63 -2.50 13.83
CA ARG A 41 14.56 -3.26 15.09
C ARG A 41 13.18 -3.25 15.74
N GLY A 42 12.22 -2.48 15.18
CA GLY A 42 10.88 -2.29 15.76
C GLY A 42 10.86 -1.42 17.03
N GLU A 43 11.94 -0.70 17.30
CA GLU A 43 12.08 0.23 18.42
C GLU A 43 11.42 1.58 18.14
N LYS A 44 11.34 1.96 16.86
CA LYS A 44 10.62 3.15 16.35
C LYS A 44 9.65 2.77 15.26
N ARG A 45 8.60 3.57 15.15
CA ARG A 45 7.55 3.43 14.14
C ARG A 45 7.45 4.70 13.34
N GLU A 46 7.46 4.52 12.01
CA GLU A 46 7.28 5.59 11.05
C GLU A 46 5.86 5.65 10.50
N LEU A 47 5.50 6.82 10.00
CA LEU A 47 4.35 7.01 9.12
C LEU A 47 4.83 7.56 7.78
N PHE A 48 4.24 7.06 6.69
CA PHE A 48 4.46 7.58 5.34
C PHE A 48 3.36 8.60 5.01
N ALA A 49 3.70 9.89 5.07
CA ALA A 49 2.75 11.00 5.04
C ALA A 49 2.76 11.74 3.70
N LEU A 50 2.06 11.18 2.70
CA LEU A 50 1.94 11.75 1.35
C LEU A 50 0.57 12.40 1.13
N THR A 51 -0.52 11.68 1.43
CA THR A 51 -1.91 12.06 1.16
C THR A 51 -2.36 13.25 2.00
N GLU A 52 -3.16 14.14 1.40
CA GLU A 52 -3.79 15.29 2.04
C GLU A 52 -5.31 15.25 1.89
N PRO A 53 -6.07 16.05 2.66
CA PRO A 53 -7.53 16.11 2.51
C PRO A 53 -7.99 16.36 1.07
N ASP A 54 -7.28 17.21 0.32
CA ASP A 54 -7.62 17.61 -1.05
C ASP A 54 -6.70 16.98 -2.13
N ALA A 55 -5.71 16.16 -1.74
CA ALA A 55 -4.71 15.60 -2.66
C ALA A 55 -4.42 14.12 -2.34
N GLY A 56 -5.15 13.22 -2.99
CA GLY A 56 -4.95 11.78 -2.94
C GLY A 56 -4.33 11.26 -4.23
N SER A 57 -5.15 10.96 -5.24
CA SER A 57 -4.69 10.51 -6.56
C SER A 57 -3.88 11.59 -7.29
N ASP A 58 -4.25 12.86 -7.14
CA ASP A 58 -3.47 14.00 -7.59
C ASP A 58 -2.46 14.44 -6.52
N VAL A 59 -1.35 13.73 -6.43
CA VAL A 59 -0.26 14.07 -5.50
C VAL A 59 0.31 15.47 -5.76
N MET A 60 0.29 15.95 -7.02
CA MET A 60 0.79 17.27 -7.36
C MET A 60 -0.12 18.41 -6.87
N GLY A 61 -1.37 18.09 -6.54
CA GLY A 61 -2.31 19.02 -5.90
C GLY A 61 -1.99 19.34 -4.44
N MET A 62 -0.95 18.72 -3.82
CA MET A 62 -0.61 18.92 -2.40
C MET A 62 -0.44 20.40 -2.04
N LYS A 63 -0.92 20.76 -0.85
CA LYS A 63 -0.82 22.10 -0.27
C LYS A 63 0.25 22.21 0.82
N THR A 64 0.60 21.09 1.45
CA THR A 64 1.70 21.04 2.42
C THR A 64 2.97 21.53 1.75
N ASN A 65 3.63 22.50 2.36
CA ASN A 65 4.82 23.15 1.83
C ASN A 65 5.87 23.36 2.92
N ALA A 66 7.13 23.43 2.51
CA ALA A 66 8.22 23.82 3.36
C ALA A 66 8.96 24.98 2.69
N ARG A 67 9.08 26.09 3.40
CA ARG A 67 9.78 27.29 2.98
C ARG A 67 11.13 27.34 3.66
N GLN A 68 12.18 27.64 2.91
CA GLN A 68 13.52 27.83 3.44
C GLN A 68 13.59 29.13 4.27
N ASP A 69 14.23 29.07 5.43
CA ASP A 69 14.45 30.19 6.34
C ASP A 69 15.86 30.07 6.94
N GLY A 70 16.83 30.71 6.30
CA GLY A 70 18.26 30.50 6.55
C GLY A 70 18.70 29.11 6.09
N GLU A 71 19.29 28.33 6.99
CA GLU A 71 19.65 26.93 6.75
C GLU A 71 18.49 25.96 7.02
N ASP A 72 17.47 26.42 7.76
CA ASP A 72 16.30 25.61 8.16
C ASP A 72 15.17 25.68 7.13
N TRP A 73 14.24 24.76 7.31
CA TRP A 73 12.95 24.72 6.61
C TRP A 73 11.80 24.96 7.60
N VAL A 74 10.79 25.69 7.18
CA VAL A 74 9.55 25.92 7.94
C VAL A 74 8.41 25.19 7.22
N LEU A 75 7.97 24.08 7.83
CA LEU A 75 6.95 23.19 7.29
C LEU A 75 5.57 23.64 7.76
N ASN A 76 4.62 23.73 6.80
CA ASN A 76 3.22 24.07 7.05
C ASN A 76 2.29 23.18 6.21
N GLY A 77 1.12 22.81 6.76
CA GLY A 77 0.11 22.04 6.05
C GLY A 77 -0.52 20.93 6.88
N SER A 78 -1.13 19.97 6.20
CA SER A 78 -1.75 18.82 6.85
C SER A 78 -1.70 17.58 5.99
N LYS A 79 -1.67 16.40 6.63
CA LYS A 79 -1.75 15.10 5.99
C LYS A 79 -2.92 14.30 6.57
N HIS A 80 -3.54 13.48 5.73
CA HIS A 80 -4.77 12.76 6.03
C HIS A 80 -4.68 11.29 5.59
N PHE A 81 -5.45 10.42 6.25
CA PHE A 81 -5.42 8.96 6.02
C PHE A 81 -4.03 8.33 6.17
N ILE A 82 -3.20 8.87 7.04
CA ILE A 82 -1.86 8.32 7.27
C ILE A 82 -2.00 7.09 8.17
N SER A 83 -1.65 5.92 7.64
CA SER A 83 -1.97 4.63 8.27
C SER A 83 -0.80 4.08 9.07
N GLY A 84 -1.10 3.57 10.27
CA GLY A 84 -0.13 2.90 11.12
C GLY A 84 -0.79 2.03 12.20
N PRO A 85 -0.04 1.13 12.85
CA PRO A 85 -0.60 0.25 13.88
C PRO A 85 -0.86 0.96 15.22
N CYS A 86 -0.12 2.02 15.50
CA CYS A 86 -0.21 2.81 16.73
C CYS A 86 0.40 4.20 16.50
N MET A 87 0.40 5.04 17.53
CA MET A 87 1.07 6.36 17.51
C MET A 87 2.53 6.20 17.06
N PRO A 88 2.97 6.98 16.06
CA PRO A 88 4.34 6.90 15.53
C PRO A 88 5.35 7.60 16.43
N ASP A 89 6.64 7.33 16.17
CA ASP A 89 7.75 8.09 16.73
C ASP A 89 8.15 9.25 15.80
N PHE A 90 7.99 9.06 14.49
CA PHE A 90 8.25 10.08 13.47
C PHE A 90 7.41 9.84 12.20
N ALA A 91 7.36 10.85 11.34
CA ALA A 91 6.72 10.76 10.03
C ALA A 91 7.70 11.13 8.91
N ILE A 92 7.59 10.43 7.78
CA ILE A 92 8.20 10.81 6.50
C ILE A 92 7.18 11.68 5.78
N VAL A 93 7.41 12.99 5.77
CA VAL A 93 6.47 13.99 5.26
C VAL A 93 6.92 14.52 3.91
N PHE A 94 6.06 14.41 2.91
CA PHE A 94 6.31 14.98 1.58
C PHE A 94 5.67 16.37 1.50
N ALA A 95 6.50 17.39 1.19
CA ALA A 95 6.09 18.77 1.11
C ALA A 95 6.64 19.46 -0.15
N ALA A 96 5.87 20.40 -0.69
CA ALA A 96 6.34 21.25 -1.78
C ALA A 96 7.39 22.25 -1.27
N THR A 97 8.57 22.27 -1.89
CA THR A 97 9.69 23.18 -1.55
C THR A 97 9.96 24.21 -2.63
N GLY A 98 9.19 24.20 -3.70
CA GLY A 98 9.32 25.13 -4.81
C GLY A 98 8.51 24.71 -6.01
N VAL A 99 8.70 25.42 -7.10
CA VAL A 99 8.10 25.15 -8.42
C VAL A 99 9.18 25.20 -9.46
N ASP A 100 9.25 24.18 -10.29
CA ASP A 100 10.17 24.11 -11.44
C ASP A 100 9.37 24.39 -12.72
N GLU A 101 9.89 25.24 -13.58
CA GLU A 101 9.34 25.43 -14.92
C GLU A 101 9.74 24.25 -15.79
N THR A 102 8.75 23.62 -16.41
CA THR A 102 8.97 22.48 -17.31
C THR A 102 8.32 22.76 -18.68
N PRO A 103 8.71 22.05 -19.75
CA PRO A 103 8.07 22.20 -21.06
C PRO A 103 6.56 21.91 -21.05
N ARG A 104 6.04 21.26 -19.96
CA ARG A 104 4.62 20.95 -19.77
C ARG A 104 3.94 21.90 -18.78
N GLY A 105 4.60 23.00 -18.40
CA GLY A 105 4.14 23.97 -17.41
C GLY A 105 4.79 23.80 -16.04
N PRO A 106 4.42 24.65 -15.07
CA PRO A 106 4.99 24.65 -13.73
C PRO A 106 4.69 23.33 -13.01
N ARG A 107 5.73 22.80 -12.35
CA ARG A 107 5.64 21.56 -11.57
C ARG A 107 6.19 21.78 -10.17
N LYS A 108 5.44 21.38 -9.14
CA LYS A 108 5.93 21.44 -7.75
C LYS A 108 7.17 20.59 -7.59
N ARG A 109 8.19 21.17 -6.94
CA ARG A 109 9.35 20.49 -6.43
C ARG A 109 8.97 19.95 -5.06
N VAL A 110 9.12 18.64 -4.84
CA VAL A 110 8.69 17.98 -3.61
C VAL A 110 9.90 17.38 -2.90
N THR A 111 10.04 17.69 -1.61
CA THR A 111 11.09 17.14 -0.73
C THR A 111 10.45 16.25 0.33
N ALA A 112 11.16 15.22 0.75
CA ALA A 112 10.77 14.36 1.87
C ALA A 112 11.51 14.79 3.14
N PHE A 113 10.78 14.92 4.25
CA PHE A 113 11.31 15.34 5.54
C PHE A 113 11.05 14.29 6.63
N LEU A 114 11.99 14.11 7.54
CA LEU A 114 11.83 13.33 8.77
C LEU A 114 11.37 14.24 9.90
N VAL A 115 10.13 14.07 10.35
CA VAL A 115 9.50 14.94 11.37
C VAL A 115 9.21 14.09 12.61
N ASP A 116 9.91 14.37 13.71
CA ASP A 116 9.71 13.63 14.97
C ASP A 116 8.42 14.06 15.65
N VAL A 117 7.70 13.14 16.24
CA VAL A 117 6.56 13.44 17.11
C VAL A 117 7.06 14.21 18.35
N GLY A 118 6.32 15.26 18.72
CA GLY A 118 6.69 16.15 19.83
C GLY A 118 7.49 17.39 19.42
N MET A 119 7.83 17.56 18.13
CA MET A 119 8.38 18.83 17.64
C MET A 119 7.33 19.95 17.79
N ALA A 120 7.78 21.14 18.15
CA ALA A 120 6.92 22.32 18.26
C ALA A 120 6.20 22.59 16.92
N GLY A 121 4.89 22.80 16.97
CA GLY A 121 4.04 23.02 15.79
C GLY A 121 3.60 21.73 15.08
N PHE A 122 4.06 20.55 15.49
CA PHE A 122 3.59 19.27 14.94
C PHE A 122 2.54 18.63 15.86
N ASP A 123 1.31 18.51 15.35
CA ASP A 123 0.22 17.77 15.97
C ASP A 123 -0.06 16.50 15.16
N CYS A 124 0.00 15.34 15.83
CA CYS A 124 -0.32 14.03 15.27
C CYS A 124 -1.39 13.38 16.13
N ARG A 125 -2.55 13.16 15.57
CA ARG A 125 -3.70 12.59 16.29
C ARG A 125 -4.35 11.45 15.49
N GLU A 126 -5.02 10.55 16.23
CA GLU A 126 -5.83 9.50 15.63
C GLU A 126 -7.03 10.14 14.90
N GLY A 127 -7.18 9.80 13.63
CA GLY A 127 -8.25 10.28 12.76
C GLY A 127 -9.47 9.35 12.78
N THR A 128 -10.26 9.41 11.72
CA THR A 128 -11.50 8.63 11.59
C THR A 128 -11.22 7.13 11.44
N ARG A 129 -12.13 6.31 11.99
CA ARG A 129 -12.01 4.85 11.91
C ARG A 129 -12.35 4.33 10.53
N CYS A 130 -11.50 3.47 9.98
CA CYS A 130 -11.77 2.77 8.74
C CYS A 130 -12.72 1.58 8.96
N VAL A 131 -13.58 1.29 8.00
CA VAL A 131 -14.44 0.10 7.99
C VAL A 131 -13.63 -1.18 7.80
N SER A 132 -12.50 -1.10 7.10
CA SER A 132 -11.54 -2.18 6.85
C SER A 132 -10.34 -2.09 7.80
N TYR A 133 -9.57 -3.16 7.88
CA TYR A 133 -8.30 -3.18 8.62
C TYR A 133 -8.41 -2.57 10.02
N ARG A 134 -9.38 -3.06 10.81
CA ARG A 134 -9.65 -2.52 12.16
C ARG A 134 -8.46 -2.57 13.13
N GLY A 135 -7.41 -3.32 12.80
CA GLY A 135 -6.14 -3.33 13.54
C GLY A 135 -5.19 -2.19 13.17
N TYR A 136 -5.47 -1.47 12.07
CA TYR A 136 -4.75 -0.26 11.66
C TYR A 136 -5.53 0.97 12.11
N LYS A 137 -4.79 2.01 12.46
CA LYS A 137 -5.33 3.35 12.73
C LYS A 137 -5.02 4.26 11.56
N THR A 138 -5.87 5.26 11.36
CA THR A 138 -5.57 6.39 10.49
C THR A 138 -5.18 7.57 11.36
N PHE A 139 -4.20 8.34 10.90
CA PHE A 139 -3.73 9.55 11.58
C PHE A 139 -3.95 10.77 10.72
N GLU A 140 -4.21 11.88 11.38
CA GLU A 140 -4.20 13.23 10.84
C GLU A 140 -2.97 13.94 11.40
N LEU A 141 -2.18 14.53 10.52
CA LEU A 141 -0.97 15.24 10.85
C LEU A 141 -1.16 16.73 10.47
N HIS A 142 -0.90 17.61 11.42
CA HIS A 142 -0.97 19.06 11.21
C HIS A 142 0.37 19.70 11.54
N PHE A 143 0.81 20.58 10.65
CA PHE A 143 2.09 21.28 10.75
C PHE A 143 1.82 22.79 10.73
N ASP A 144 2.22 23.45 11.81
CA ASP A 144 2.15 24.90 11.97
C ASP A 144 3.54 25.43 12.31
N ASN A 145 4.23 25.96 11.30
CA ASN A 145 5.57 26.52 11.40
C ASN A 145 6.60 25.57 12.07
N VAL A 146 6.54 24.28 11.71
CA VAL A 146 7.50 23.29 12.22
C VAL A 146 8.87 23.57 11.62
N ARG A 147 9.87 23.85 12.47
CA ARG A 147 11.25 24.10 12.05
C ARG A 147 12.02 22.79 11.90
N LEU A 148 12.63 22.62 10.73
CA LEU A 148 13.37 21.43 10.34
C LEU A 148 14.76 21.85 9.88
N GLY A 149 15.81 21.38 10.55
CA GLY A 149 17.19 21.56 10.08
C GLY A 149 17.46 20.77 8.79
N PRO A 150 18.57 21.06 8.11
CA PRO A 150 18.95 20.37 6.86
C PRO A 150 19.10 18.86 7.03
N GLU A 151 19.46 18.39 8.23
CA GLU A 151 19.58 16.96 8.58
C GLU A 151 18.23 16.22 8.59
N LYS A 152 17.12 16.95 8.52
CA LYS A 152 15.77 16.40 8.43
C LYS A 152 15.34 16.06 6.99
N ILE A 153 16.10 16.46 5.99
CA ILE A 153 15.83 16.09 4.60
C ILE A 153 16.15 14.59 4.43
N LEU A 154 15.18 13.85 3.93
CA LEU A 154 15.37 12.45 3.55
C LEU A 154 15.73 12.37 2.05
N GLY A 155 16.95 11.96 1.76
CA GLY A 155 17.50 11.96 0.40
C GLY A 155 17.95 13.35 -0.04
N GLU A 156 17.56 13.75 -1.24
CA GLU A 156 17.93 15.03 -1.85
C GLU A 156 16.74 15.99 -1.91
N GLU A 157 17.00 17.28 -1.73
CA GLU A 157 16.00 18.32 -1.94
C GLU A 157 15.38 18.21 -3.35
N GLY A 158 14.07 18.31 -3.42
CA GLY A 158 13.31 18.28 -4.67
C GLY A 158 13.11 16.88 -5.26
N ARG A 159 13.70 15.83 -4.70
CA ARG A 159 13.60 14.46 -5.20
C ARG A 159 12.66 13.55 -4.39
N GLY A 160 11.83 14.12 -3.55
CA GLY A 160 10.90 13.37 -2.70
C GLY A 160 9.94 12.48 -3.49
N LEU A 161 9.45 12.91 -4.65
CA LEU A 161 8.57 12.07 -5.48
C LEU A 161 9.27 10.85 -6.09
N GLU A 162 10.55 10.94 -6.41
CA GLU A 162 11.31 9.77 -6.86
C GLU A 162 11.46 8.76 -5.73
N LEU A 163 11.69 9.25 -4.53
CA LEU A 163 11.75 8.43 -3.32
C LEU A 163 10.42 7.72 -3.07
N SER A 164 9.30 8.47 -3.09
CA SER A 164 7.98 7.90 -2.92
C SER A 164 7.64 6.88 -4.01
N GLY A 165 8.05 7.12 -5.26
CA GLY A 165 7.85 6.22 -6.38
C GLY A 165 8.54 4.86 -6.19
N LYS A 166 9.78 4.85 -5.70
CA LYS A 166 10.51 3.61 -5.39
C LYS A 166 9.81 2.82 -4.28
N TRP A 167 9.38 3.50 -3.23
CA TRP A 167 8.65 2.87 -2.12
C TRP A 167 7.29 2.31 -2.59
N LEU A 168 6.49 3.11 -3.31
CA LEU A 168 5.19 2.70 -3.84
C LEU A 168 5.30 1.55 -4.85
N GLY A 169 6.36 1.50 -5.66
CA GLY A 169 6.60 0.40 -6.59
C GLY A 169 6.69 -0.94 -5.88
N MET A 170 7.53 -1.04 -4.85
CA MET A 170 7.64 -2.26 -4.04
C MET A 170 6.39 -2.52 -3.19
N GLY A 171 5.77 -1.47 -2.65
CA GLY A 171 4.51 -1.55 -1.91
C GLY A 171 3.39 -2.20 -2.73
N ARG A 172 3.26 -1.88 -4.02
CA ARG A 172 2.29 -2.49 -4.93
C ARG A 172 2.49 -3.99 -5.10
N ILE A 173 3.74 -4.46 -5.19
CA ILE A 173 4.06 -5.90 -5.23
C ILE A 173 3.66 -6.57 -3.91
N TRP A 174 3.99 -5.94 -2.78
CA TRP A 174 3.62 -6.43 -1.45
C TRP A 174 2.09 -6.52 -1.28
N VAL A 175 1.34 -5.50 -1.73
CA VAL A 175 -0.14 -5.53 -1.76
C VAL A 175 -0.63 -6.71 -2.60
N GLY A 176 -0.05 -6.93 -3.79
CA GLY A 176 -0.39 -8.06 -4.65
C GLY A 176 -0.19 -9.41 -3.96
N ALA A 177 0.98 -9.64 -3.37
CA ALA A 177 1.29 -10.87 -2.64
C ALA A 177 0.34 -11.08 -1.43
N THR A 178 0.03 -10.00 -0.70
CA THR A 178 -0.92 -10.03 0.41
C THR A 178 -2.32 -10.39 -0.07
N CYS A 179 -2.76 -9.85 -1.21
CA CYS A 179 -4.04 -10.20 -1.83
C CYS A 179 -4.10 -11.69 -2.19
N CYS A 180 -3.03 -12.27 -2.75
CA CYS A 180 -2.97 -13.70 -3.07
C CYS A 180 -3.10 -14.57 -1.81
N GLY A 181 -2.35 -14.27 -0.75
CA GLY A 181 -2.45 -15.02 0.51
C GLY A 181 -3.82 -14.94 1.18
N LYS A 182 -4.47 -13.77 1.14
CA LYS A 182 -5.86 -13.61 1.61
C LYS A 182 -6.85 -14.39 0.74
N ALA A 183 -6.72 -14.32 -0.59
CA ALA A 183 -7.58 -15.01 -1.53
C ALA A 183 -7.48 -16.53 -1.36
N GLU A 184 -6.28 -17.09 -1.18
CA GLU A 184 -6.07 -18.50 -0.87
C GLU A 184 -6.81 -18.90 0.41
N ARG A 185 -6.66 -18.11 1.48
CA ARG A 185 -7.35 -18.37 2.74
C ARG A 185 -8.87 -18.34 2.59
N ILE A 186 -9.40 -17.38 1.87
CA ILE A 186 -10.83 -17.23 1.60
C ILE A 186 -11.37 -18.42 0.79
N LEU A 187 -10.67 -18.82 -0.28
CA LEU A 187 -11.06 -19.94 -1.12
C LEU A 187 -11.07 -21.27 -0.34
N ASN A 188 -10.06 -21.51 0.50
CA ASN A 188 -10.03 -22.70 1.34
C ASN A 188 -11.25 -22.74 2.29
N MET A 189 -11.57 -21.64 2.96
CA MET A 189 -12.75 -21.54 3.84
C MET A 189 -14.06 -21.73 3.08
N ALA A 190 -14.20 -21.13 1.90
CA ALA A 190 -15.39 -21.23 1.07
C ALA A 190 -15.57 -22.66 0.51
N THR A 191 -14.46 -23.32 0.17
CA THR A 191 -14.46 -24.71 -0.30
C THR A 191 -14.89 -25.68 0.81
N ASP A 192 -14.33 -25.55 2.01
CA ASP A 192 -14.72 -26.37 3.16
C ASP A 192 -16.19 -26.20 3.51
N TRP A 193 -16.67 -24.94 3.51
CA TRP A 193 -18.08 -24.64 3.73
C TRP A 193 -18.97 -25.25 2.64
N ALA A 194 -18.61 -25.10 1.37
CA ALA A 194 -19.39 -25.61 0.26
C ALA A 194 -19.46 -27.16 0.22
N ALA A 195 -18.39 -27.82 0.72
CA ALA A 195 -18.33 -29.28 0.82
C ALA A 195 -19.16 -29.84 1.97
N THR A 196 -19.33 -29.07 3.07
CA THR A 196 -19.98 -29.55 4.29
C THR A 196 -21.41 -29.06 4.46
N ARG A 197 -21.71 -27.82 4.05
CA ARG A 197 -23.05 -27.25 4.14
C ARG A 197 -24.01 -27.90 3.16
N LYS A 198 -25.11 -28.45 3.66
CA LYS A 198 -26.13 -29.11 2.81
C LYS A 198 -27.37 -28.23 2.68
N GLN A 199 -27.89 -28.20 1.47
CA GLN A 199 -29.22 -27.71 1.10
C GLN A 199 -29.82 -28.62 0.03
N PHE A 200 -31.14 -28.78 0.02
CA PHE A 200 -31.84 -29.70 -0.91
C PHE A 200 -31.23 -31.13 -0.86
N GLY A 201 -30.84 -31.56 0.35
CA GLY A 201 -30.36 -32.93 0.60
C GLY A 201 -28.88 -33.20 0.23
N LYS A 202 -28.13 -32.23 -0.33
CA LYS A 202 -26.77 -32.44 -0.80
C LYS A 202 -25.85 -31.25 -0.50
N PRO A 203 -24.50 -31.41 -0.49
CA PRO A 203 -23.57 -30.32 -0.32
C PRO A 203 -23.78 -29.19 -1.33
N ILE A 204 -23.71 -27.93 -0.89
CA ILE A 204 -23.97 -26.79 -1.77
C ILE A 204 -22.92 -26.63 -2.88
N GLY A 205 -21.69 -27.15 -2.68
CA GLY A 205 -20.64 -27.17 -3.70
C GLY A 205 -20.97 -28.01 -4.93
N THR A 206 -21.98 -28.91 -4.83
CA THR A 206 -22.44 -29.72 -5.98
C THR A 206 -23.37 -28.96 -6.93
N PHE A 207 -23.84 -27.79 -6.55
CA PHE A 207 -24.59 -26.91 -7.45
C PHE A 207 -23.64 -26.12 -8.32
N GLN A 208 -23.85 -26.13 -9.64
CA GLN A 208 -22.97 -25.50 -10.63
C GLN A 208 -22.66 -24.05 -10.29
N ALA A 209 -23.68 -23.23 -9.93
CA ALA A 209 -23.49 -21.83 -9.61
C ALA A 209 -22.50 -21.60 -8.44
N THR A 210 -22.48 -22.48 -7.44
CA THR A 210 -21.53 -22.44 -6.32
C THR A 210 -20.16 -22.97 -6.76
N GLY A 211 -20.14 -24.12 -7.45
CA GLY A 211 -18.89 -24.74 -7.93
C GLY A 211 -18.12 -23.84 -8.89
N PHE A 212 -18.82 -23.13 -9.80
CA PHE A 212 -18.17 -22.20 -10.74
C PHE A 212 -17.52 -20.99 -10.07
N ARG A 213 -18.12 -20.44 -8.99
CA ARG A 213 -17.48 -19.39 -8.19
C ARG A 213 -16.14 -19.85 -7.60
N LEU A 214 -16.09 -21.08 -7.09
CA LEU A 214 -14.83 -21.67 -6.57
C LEU A 214 -13.81 -21.90 -7.68
N ALA A 215 -14.24 -22.40 -8.85
CA ALA A 215 -13.37 -22.62 -9.99
C ALA A 215 -12.79 -21.31 -10.54
N ASP A 216 -13.62 -20.29 -10.74
CA ASP A 216 -13.21 -18.95 -11.20
C ASP A 216 -12.23 -18.31 -10.19
N GLY A 217 -12.50 -18.47 -8.89
CA GLY A 217 -11.62 -18.02 -7.83
C GLY A 217 -10.24 -18.67 -7.91
N ALA A 218 -10.19 -19.99 -8.09
CA ALA A 218 -8.94 -20.73 -8.22
C ALA A 218 -8.14 -20.34 -9.47
N ILE A 219 -8.81 -20.16 -10.62
CA ILE A 219 -8.18 -19.71 -11.86
C ILE A 219 -7.55 -18.32 -11.67
N ASN A 220 -8.33 -17.38 -11.14
CA ASN A 220 -7.87 -16.00 -10.96
C ASN A 220 -6.74 -15.89 -9.92
N LEU A 221 -6.81 -16.67 -8.83
CA LEU A 221 -5.72 -16.72 -7.85
C LEU A 221 -4.44 -17.27 -8.50
N ARG A 222 -4.52 -18.32 -9.31
CA ARG A 222 -3.36 -18.86 -10.00
C ARG A 222 -2.73 -17.86 -10.97
N ALA A 223 -3.55 -17.10 -11.70
CA ALA A 223 -3.08 -16.04 -12.58
C ALA A 223 -2.40 -14.90 -11.78
N ALA A 224 -2.98 -14.51 -10.64
CA ALA A 224 -2.42 -13.50 -9.74
C ALA A 224 -1.05 -13.91 -9.20
N ASP A 225 -0.90 -15.16 -8.74
CA ASP A 225 0.37 -15.69 -8.22
C ASP A 225 1.47 -15.64 -9.28
N LEU A 226 1.15 -16.02 -10.52
CA LEU A 226 2.11 -15.97 -11.63
C LEU A 226 2.54 -14.54 -11.93
N LEU A 227 1.60 -13.59 -11.90
CA LEU A 227 1.88 -12.17 -12.13
C LEU A 227 2.76 -11.58 -11.02
N VAL A 228 2.49 -11.91 -9.75
CA VAL A 228 3.32 -11.48 -8.61
C VAL A 228 4.74 -12.05 -8.73
N ASN A 229 4.86 -13.36 -9.01
CA ASN A 229 6.17 -14.02 -9.11
C ASN A 229 7.01 -13.46 -10.29
N ASP A 230 6.39 -13.18 -11.45
CA ASP A 230 7.10 -12.53 -12.56
C ASP A 230 7.61 -11.14 -12.17
N ALA A 231 6.78 -10.32 -11.52
CA ALA A 231 7.18 -8.99 -11.09
C ALA A 231 8.29 -9.03 -10.03
N VAL A 232 8.27 -9.97 -9.09
CA VAL A 232 9.36 -10.19 -8.11
C VAL A 232 10.65 -10.57 -8.84
N ALA A 233 10.61 -11.51 -9.78
CA ALA A 233 11.79 -11.91 -10.54
C ALA A 233 12.37 -10.76 -11.39
N ARG A 234 11.52 -9.87 -11.91
CA ARG A 234 11.94 -8.63 -12.60
C ARG A 234 12.57 -7.64 -11.63
N ALA A 235 12.01 -7.49 -10.43
CA ALA A 235 12.55 -6.61 -9.39
C ALA A 235 13.94 -7.07 -8.93
N GLU A 236 14.14 -8.37 -8.72
CA GLU A 236 15.45 -8.96 -8.37
C GLU A 236 16.52 -8.70 -9.44
N LYS A 237 16.12 -8.70 -10.72
CA LYS A 237 16.99 -8.37 -11.84
C LYS A 237 17.19 -6.86 -12.08
N GLY A 238 16.48 -6.01 -11.33
CA GLY A 238 16.53 -4.56 -11.50
C GLY A 238 15.85 -4.03 -12.78
N VAL A 239 14.98 -4.81 -13.41
CA VAL A 239 14.30 -4.47 -14.67
C VAL A 239 12.77 -4.29 -14.53
N MET A 240 12.27 -4.31 -13.29
CA MET A 240 10.86 -4.06 -13.01
C MET A 240 10.48 -2.62 -13.37
N SER A 241 9.41 -2.44 -14.12
CA SER A 241 8.83 -1.14 -14.44
C SER A 241 7.68 -0.77 -13.49
N ASP A 242 7.32 0.52 -13.45
CA ASP A 242 6.12 0.99 -12.74
C ASP A 242 4.84 0.31 -13.27
N ALA A 243 4.80 -0.02 -14.56
CA ALA A 243 3.66 -0.71 -15.16
C ALA A 243 3.54 -2.16 -14.66
N ASP A 244 4.66 -2.88 -14.47
CA ASP A 244 4.64 -4.23 -13.89
C ASP A 244 4.05 -4.21 -12.48
N ALA A 245 4.51 -3.29 -11.63
CA ALA A 245 3.98 -3.13 -10.29
C ALA A 245 2.49 -2.72 -10.29
N ALA A 246 2.09 -1.86 -11.21
CA ALA A 246 0.70 -1.44 -11.36
C ALA A 246 -0.22 -2.59 -11.83
N MET A 247 0.24 -3.43 -12.76
CA MET A 247 -0.49 -4.62 -13.20
C MET A 247 -0.73 -5.60 -12.05
N VAL A 248 0.30 -5.88 -11.26
CA VAL A 248 0.19 -6.71 -10.05
C VAL A 248 -0.88 -6.14 -9.11
N LYS A 249 -0.76 -4.86 -8.76
CA LYS A 249 -1.65 -4.25 -7.77
C LYS A 249 -3.10 -4.24 -8.21
N VAL A 250 -3.40 -3.81 -9.43
CA VAL A 250 -4.79 -3.72 -9.90
C VAL A 250 -5.41 -5.09 -10.07
N PHE A 251 -4.70 -6.04 -10.67
CA PHE A 251 -5.23 -7.38 -10.90
C PHE A 251 -5.50 -8.11 -9.58
N CYS A 252 -4.52 -8.14 -8.66
CA CYS A 252 -4.63 -8.86 -7.40
C CYS A 252 -5.69 -8.24 -6.47
N ALA A 253 -5.80 -6.90 -6.42
CA ALA A 253 -6.78 -6.22 -5.58
C ALA A 253 -8.22 -6.45 -6.07
N GLU A 254 -8.45 -6.44 -7.38
CA GLU A 254 -9.77 -6.70 -7.96
C GLU A 254 -10.15 -8.19 -7.87
N MET A 255 -9.21 -9.09 -8.11
CA MET A 255 -9.37 -10.52 -7.89
C MET A 255 -9.77 -10.84 -6.45
N LEU A 256 -9.05 -10.28 -5.47
CA LEU A 256 -9.39 -10.49 -4.05
C LEU A 256 -10.80 -9.98 -3.73
N GLY A 257 -11.18 -8.81 -4.24
CA GLY A 257 -12.52 -8.27 -4.04
C GLY A 257 -13.62 -9.21 -4.56
N LYS A 258 -13.41 -9.77 -5.75
CA LYS A 258 -14.35 -10.73 -6.36
C LYS A 258 -14.44 -12.04 -5.57
N ILE A 259 -13.29 -12.62 -5.18
CA ILE A 259 -13.25 -13.86 -4.40
C ILE A 259 -13.90 -13.66 -3.03
N ALA A 260 -13.65 -12.53 -2.37
CA ALA A 260 -14.22 -12.24 -1.07
C ALA A 260 -15.76 -12.09 -1.13
N ASP A 261 -16.27 -11.43 -2.16
CA ASP A 261 -17.71 -11.26 -2.38
C ASP A 261 -18.38 -12.61 -2.70
N ASP A 262 -17.79 -13.40 -3.59
CA ASP A 262 -18.28 -14.74 -3.90
C ASP A 262 -18.28 -15.67 -2.68
N ALA A 263 -17.29 -15.55 -1.81
CA ALA A 263 -17.22 -16.32 -0.59
C ALA A 263 -18.33 -15.93 0.40
N VAL A 264 -18.61 -14.64 0.59
CA VAL A 264 -19.77 -14.20 1.41
C VAL A 264 -21.06 -14.80 0.83
N GLN A 265 -21.23 -14.78 -0.48
CA GLN A 265 -22.39 -15.38 -1.15
C GLN A 265 -22.47 -16.90 -0.92
N ILE A 266 -21.36 -17.63 -0.96
CA ILE A 266 -21.28 -19.09 -0.68
C ILE A 266 -21.65 -19.39 0.78
N PHE A 267 -21.21 -18.57 1.72
CA PHE A 267 -21.55 -18.71 3.13
C PHE A 267 -23.02 -18.36 3.43
N GLY A 268 -23.66 -17.60 2.55
CA GLY A 268 -25.03 -17.11 2.73
C GLY A 268 -25.12 -16.19 3.96
N GLY A 269 -26.20 -16.29 4.72
CA GLY A 269 -26.40 -15.46 5.92
C GLY A 269 -25.24 -15.51 6.91
N MET A 270 -24.58 -16.67 7.07
CA MET A 270 -23.40 -16.82 7.93
C MET A 270 -22.22 -15.96 7.46
N GLY A 271 -22.12 -15.67 6.15
CA GLY A 271 -21.08 -14.81 5.60
C GLY A 271 -21.13 -13.36 6.08
N LEU A 272 -22.24 -12.92 6.66
CA LEU A 272 -22.46 -11.55 7.16
C LEU A 272 -22.33 -11.45 8.69
N MET A 273 -22.20 -12.60 9.40
CA MET A 273 -22.12 -12.60 10.86
C MET A 273 -20.71 -12.19 11.32
N GLU A 274 -20.64 -11.35 12.37
CA GLU A 274 -19.37 -10.79 12.85
C GLU A 274 -18.40 -11.86 13.40
N GLU A 275 -18.94 -12.96 13.91
CA GLU A 275 -18.17 -14.12 14.39
C GLU A 275 -17.45 -14.86 13.27
N MET A 276 -17.93 -14.73 12.03
CA MET A 276 -17.33 -15.39 10.87
C MET A 276 -16.23 -14.52 10.27
N PRO A 277 -15.01 -15.06 10.08
CA PRO A 277 -13.91 -14.28 9.55
C PRO A 277 -14.14 -13.80 8.11
N ILE A 278 -15.05 -14.44 7.36
CA ILE A 278 -15.27 -14.16 5.94
C ILE A 278 -15.72 -12.72 5.69
N GLN A 279 -16.63 -12.16 6.52
CA GLN A 279 -17.09 -10.78 6.40
C GLN A 279 -15.95 -9.76 6.63
N ARG A 280 -14.97 -10.11 7.47
CA ARG A 280 -13.79 -9.26 7.68
C ARG A 280 -12.93 -9.19 6.44
N PHE A 281 -12.64 -10.33 5.81
CA PHE A 281 -11.92 -10.38 4.55
C PHE A 281 -12.62 -9.60 3.44
N TRP A 282 -13.95 -9.68 3.36
CA TRP A 282 -14.75 -8.93 2.41
C TRP A 282 -14.62 -7.42 2.62
N ARG A 283 -14.73 -6.93 3.86
CA ARG A 283 -14.52 -5.51 4.18
C ARG A 283 -13.09 -5.06 3.89
N ASP A 284 -12.10 -5.88 4.26
CA ASP A 284 -10.69 -5.54 4.09
C ASP A 284 -10.30 -5.52 2.61
N SER A 285 -10.87 -6.40 1.78
CA SER A 285 -10.60 -6.44 0.33
C SER A 285 -10.96 -5.14 -0.38
N ARG A 286 -11.93 -4.37 0.17
CA ARG A 286 -12.37 -3.12 -0.47
C ARG A 286 -11.29 -2.03 -0.42
N LEU A 287 -10.49 -1.99 0.63
CA LEU A 287 -9.39 -1.03 0.78
C LEU A 287 -8.28 -1.26 -0.25
N GLU A 288 -8.01 -2.53 -0.60
CA GLU A 288 -6.93 -2.90 -1.53
C GLU A 288 -7.05 -2.20 -2.90
N ARG A 289 -8.26 -1.83 -3.30
CA ARG A 289 -8.55 -1.13 -4.55
C ARG A 289 -8.35 0.38 -4.46
N ILE A 290 -8.06 0.93 -3.26
CA ILE A 290 -7.99 2.38 -3.00
C ILE A 290 -6.57 2.82 -2.65
N TRP A 291 -5.96 2.22 -1.61
CA TRP A 291 -4.65 2.64 -1.11
C TRP A 291 -3.52 2.32 -2.09
N ASP A 292 -2.35 2.90 -1.89
CA ASP A 292 -1.14 2.78 -2.73
C ASP A 292 -1.39 3.11 -4.23
N GLY A 293 -2.36 3.99 -4.44
CA GLY A 293 -2.91 4.38 -5.74
C GLY A 293 -4.12 3.52 -6.13
N THR A 294 -5.22 4.20 -6.45
CA THR A 294 -6.49 3.54 -6.81
C THR A 294 -6.36 2.64 -8.04
N SER A 295 -7.33 1.74 -8.24
CA SER A 295 -7.40 0.90 -9.45
C SER A 295 -7.35 1.71 -10.74
N GLU A 296 -7.91 2.93 -10.74
CA GLU A 296 -7.88 3.87 -11.87
C GLU A 296 -6.48 4.43 -12.09
N ILE A 297 -5.76 4.81 -11.02
CA ILE A 297 -4.37 5.27 -11.12
C ILE A 297 -3.46 4.17 -11.63
N GLN A 298 -3.64 2.91 -11.20
CA GLN A 298 -2.86 1.80 -11.75
C GLN A 298 -3.09 1.66 -13.26
N ARG A 299 -4.35 1.72 -13.72
CA ARG A 299 -4.67 1.67 -15.16
C ARG A 299 -4.08 2.85 -15.91
N HIS A 300 -4.08 4.05 -15.31
CA HIS A 300 -3.43 5.23 -15.90
C HIS A 300 -1.93 5.00 -16.08
N ILE A 301 -1.22 4.44 -15.09
CA ILE A 301 0.21 4.12 -15.18
C ILE A 301 0.46 3.13 -16.32
N ILE A 302 -0.33 2.05 -16.39
CA ILE A 302 -0.23 1.04 -17.45
C ILE A 302 -0.46 1.68 -18.82
N THR A 303 -1.54 2.45 -18.98
CA THR A 303 -1.88 3.11 -20.26
C THR A 303 -0.76 4.05 -20.73
N ARG A 304 -0.21 4.85 -19.81
CA ARG A 304 0.93 5.70 -20.13
C ARG A 304 2.16 4.92 -20.58
N SER A 305 2.42 3.77 -19.95
CA SER A 305 3.54 2.91 -20.36
C SER A 305 3.36 2.34 -21.76
N ILE A 306 2.13 2.02 -22.15
CA ILE A 306 1.80 1.50 -23.49
C ILE A 306 1.88 2.61 -24.56
N LEU A 307 1.35 3.81 -24.26
CA LEU A 307 1.20 4.87 -25.25
C LEU A 307 2.44 5.74 -25.40
N ARG A 308 3.24 5.93 -24.35
CA ARG A 308 4.43 6.79 -24.36
C ARG A 308 5.43 6.47 -25.48
N PRO A 309 5.73 5.20 -25.83
CA PRO A 309 6.60 4.88 -26.95
C PRO A 309 6.03 5.30 -28.31
N LEU A 310 4.72 5.54 -28.40
CA LEU A 310 4.01 5.98 -29.59
C LEU A 310 3.86 7.50 -29.68
N GLY A 311 4.44 8.24 -28.72
CA GLY A 311 4.42 9.71 -28.72
C GLY A 311 3.15 10.34 -28.12
N ALA A 312 2.31 9.55 -27.41
CA ALA A 312 1.06 10.01 -26.79
C ALA A 312 1.18 10.14 -25.26
#